data_68196984abe67fbf375d00d883c37a63
#
_entry.id   68196984abe67fbf375d00d883c37a63
#
_cell.length_a   1.000
_cell.length_b   1.000
_cell.length_c   1.000
_cell.angle_alpha   90.00
_cell.angle_beta   90.00
_cell.angle_gamma   90.00
#
_symmetry.space_group_name_H-M   'P 1'
#
loop_
_entity.id
_entity.type
_entity.pdbx_description
1 polymer ?
#
loop_
_entity_poly.entity_id
_entity_poly.type
_entity_poly.pdbx_seq_one_letter_code
_entity_poly.pdbx_strand_id
1 'polypeptide(L)'
;FLIYSFLGVYPLVFIIAFLGIALFYFLVFKYIKLKKEKAIIDTKIKMNTTEIRVLNGDFHHLEAGAAFVDPAHFYSNDIDLFGIGSFFQYTNRTRTNEGKIALAKLLTENKTDAILAKQEAINELSKKIKWRQHFSALASLVTVKNKTNFIAKWIINHKSVLPNFLSKIQFTFSFISFILIGFISFGLLSFNILIIWFFIGLFITGKFIKKTNHLYSETDKVIETFKQYHQLLNEIEIENFKSKHLVEKQKIIQSEEKKASQIFKEFAKILDAFDNRNNIIIAVVGNGLFLWEITNACKVEKWIKTYKHTVEKWFEVVAYFDAQNSLANFKFNHPTFVFPEIKPSKEIIKATHLGHPLLNTDKRIDNDFIINKEEFFIVTGANMAGKSTFLRTVSLSIVMANCGLPVCAETYTYAPIKLITSMRTSDSLTEDESYFYSE
;
A
#
# COMPACT_ATOMS: atom_id res chain seq x y z
N PHE A 1 -42.68 35.81 3.55
CA PHE A 1 -44.01 35.94 4.17
C PHE A 1 -44.55 34.57 4.63
N LEU A 2 -44.63 33.56 3.75
CA LEU A 2 -45.09 32.21 4.09
C LEU A 2 -44.25 31.54 5.19
N ILE A 3 -42.91 31.69 5.15
CA ILE A 3 -42.01 31.15 6.18
C ILE A 3 -42.25 31.84 7.54
N TYR A 4 -42.51 33.13 7.57
CA TYR A 4 -42.75 33.88 8.80
C TYR A 4 -44.08 33.53 9.47
N SER A 5 -45.13 33.30 8.66
CA SER A 5 -46.44 32.84 9.17
C SER A 5 -46.39 31.40 9.67
N PHE A 6 -45.60 30.54 9.03
CA PHE A 6 -45.39 29.13 9.45
C PHE A 6 -44.56 29.03 10.75
N LEU A 7 -43.53 29.85 10.92
CA LEU A 7 -42.71 29.89 12.15
C LEU A 7 -43.50 30.35 13.40
N GLY A 8 -44.49 31.22 13.24
CA GLY A 8 -45.33 31.69 14.33
C GLY A 8 -46.41 30.71 14.78
N VAL A 9 -46.84 29.80 13.89
CA VAL A 9 -48.01 28.91 14.16
C VAL A 9 -47.57 27.49 14.55
N TYR A 10 -46.38 26.97 14.08
CA TYR A 10 -45.99 25.58 14.31
C TYR A 10 -44.51 25.37 14.68
N PRO A 11 -44.01 25.95 15.81
CA PRO A 11 -42.62 25.68 16.22
C PRO A 11 -42.34 24.19 16.48
N LEU A 12 -43.37 23.43 16.88
CA LEU A 12 -43.29 21.99 17.14
C LEU A 12 -43.00 21.21 15.86
N VAL A 13 -43.55 21.61 14.71
CA VAL A 13 -43.31 20.96 13.41
C VAL A 13 -41.85 21.08 12.97
N PHE A 14 -41.25 22.25 13.19
CA PHE A 14 -39.82 22.46 12.89
C PHE A 14 -38.91 21.64 13.81
N ILE A 15 -39.26 21.52 15.09
CA ILE A 15 -38.52 20.67 16.05
C ILE A 15 -38.61 19.21 15.62
N ILE A 16 -39.80 18.71 15.26
CA ILE A 16 -40.00 17.32 14.79
C ILE A 16 -39.22 17.10 13.50
N ALA A 17 -39.28 18.01 12.53
CA ALA A 17 -38.56 17.91 11.28
C ALA A 17 -37.03 17.88 11.52
N PHE A 18 -36.52 18.75 12.42
CA PHE A 18 -35.09 18.75 12.76
C PHE A 18 -34.67 17.45 13.44
N LEU A 19 -35.46 16.94 14.40
CA LEU A 19 -35.19 15.65 15.05
C LEU A 19 -35.23 14.48 14.01
N GLY A 20 -36.18 14.51 13.08
CA GLY A 20 -36.27 13.52 11.99
C GLY A 20 -35.03 13.54 11.10
N ILE A 21 -34.56 14.72 10.70
CA ILE A 21 -33.36 14.90 9.91
C ILE A 21 -32.11 14.43 10.71
N ALA A 22 -32.01 14.81 11.97
CA ALA A 22 -30.91 14.38 12.83
C ALA A 22 -30.86 12.87 13.00
N LEU A 23 -32.03 12.22 13.23
CA LEU A 23 -32.15 10.77 13.31
C LEU A 23 -31.78 10.10 11.98
N PHE A 24 -32.22 10.65 10.85
CA PHE A 24 -31.86 10.15 9.54
C PHE A 24 -30.35 10.16 9.32
N TYR A 25 -29.68 11.29 9.59
CA TYR A 25 -28.22 11.37 9.47
C TYR A 25 -27.50 10.40 10.42
N PHE A 26 -27.98 10.25 11.65
CA PHE A 26 -27.45 9.28 12.60
C PHE A 26 -27.57 7.84 12.07
N LEU A 27 -28.72 7.47 11.54
CA LEU A 27 -28.95 6.13 10.98
C LEU A 27 -28.08 5.89 9.74
N VAL A 28 -27.96 6.87 8.85
CA VAL A 28 -27.08 6.79 7.67
C VAL A 28 -25.63 6.61 8.11
N PHE A 29 -25.16 7.39 9.08
CA PHE A 29 -23.79 7.27 9.59
C PHE A 29 -23.55 5.88 10.21
N LYS A 30 -24.48 5.40 11.03
CA LYS A 30 -24.42 4.05 11.61
C LYS A 30 -24.44 2.95 10.55
N TYR A 31 -25.27 3.10 9.54
CA TYR A 31 -25.32 2.16 8.40
C TYR A 31 -23.99 2.08 7.65
N ILE A 32 -23.38 3.23 7.30
CA ILE A 32 -22.09 3.29 6.60
C ILE A 32 -21.00 2.62 7.44
N LYS A 33 -20.99 2.87 8.76
CA LYS A 33 -20.03 2.25 9.68
C LYS A 33 -20.18 0.74 9.72
N LEU A 34 -21.41 0.24 9.92
CA LEU A 34 -21.70 -1.21 9.95
C LEU A 34 -21.41 -1.89 8.61
N LYS A 35 -21.71 -1.23 7.49
CA LYS A 35 -21.37 -1.73 6.15
C LYS A 35 -19.87 -1.91 5.97
N LYS A 36 -19.06 -0.97 6.47
CA LYS A 36 -17.60 -1.05 6.44
C LYS A 36 -17.09 -2.19 7.35
N GLU A 37 -17.60 -2.30 8.57
CA GLU A 37 -17.24 -3.39 9.49
C GLU A 37 -17.57 -4.76 8.91
N LYS A 38 -18.76 -4.91 8.32
CA LYS A 38 -19.15 -6.13 7.60
C LYS A 38 -18.17 -6.45 6.47
N ALA A 39 -17.82 -5.49 5.63
CA ALA A 39 -16.88 -5.70 4.52
C ALA A 39 -15.49 -6.15 5.01
N ILE A 40 -15.01 -5.64 6.15
CA ILE A 40 -13.76 -6.10 6.79
C ILE A 40 -13.88 -7.57 7.22
N ILE A 41 -15.00 -7.94 7.87
CA ILE A 41 -15.22 -9.32 8.33
C ILE A 41 -15.33 -10.27 7.14
N ASP A 42 -16.12 -9.94 6.12
CA ASP A 42 -16.27 -10.76 4.91
C ASP A 42 -14.92 -10.96 4.21
N THR A 43 -14.09 -9.92 4.16
CA THR A 43 -12.73 -10.01 3.61
C THR A 43 -11.84 -10.95 4.44
N LYS A 44 -11.90 -10.87 5.78
CA LYS A 44 -11.14 -11.78 6.66
C LYS A 44 -11.60 -13.24 6.49
N ILE A 45 -12.89 -13.49 6.34
CA ILE A 45 -13.42 -14.84 6.06
C ILE A 45 -12.85 -15.34 4.73
N LYS A 46 -12.91 -14.54 3.67
CA LYS A 46 -12.35 -14.90 2.36
C LYS A 46 -10.85 -15.19 2.43
N MET A 47 -10.09 -14.39 3.20
CA MET A 47 -8.66 -14.62 3.40
C MET A 47 -8.39 -15.98 4.06
N ASN A 48 -9.08 -16.29 5.16
CA ASN A 48 -8.91 -17.57 5.85
C ASN A 48 -9.35 -18.77 4.99
N THR A 49 -10.44 -18.64 4.24
CA THR A 49 -10.86 -19.68 3.27
C THR A 49 -9.79 -19.89 2.19
N THR A 50 -9.16 -18.83 1.69
CA THR A 50 -8.05 -18.93 0.74
C THR A 50 -6.87 -19.66 1.35
N GLU A 51 -6.49 -19.36 2.61
CA GLU A 51 -5.36 -20.04 3.26
C GLU A 51 -5.63 -21.55 3.45
N ILE A 52 -6.85 -21.94 3.80
CA ILE A 52 -7.22 -23.37 3.92
C ILE A 52 -7.05 -24.07 2.56
N ARG A 53 -7.48 -23.43 1.45
CA ARG A 53 -7.28 -23.97 0.10
C ARG A 53 -5.80 -24.12 -0.25
N VAL A 54 -5.00 -23.10 0.04
CA VAL A 54 -3.55 -23.11 -0.23
C VAL A 54 -2.85 -24.21 0.55
N LEU A 55 -3.17 -24.40 1.82
CA LEU A 55 -2.61 -25.48 2.65
C LEU A 55 -2.97 -26.88 2.13
N ASN A 56 -4.11 -27.02 1.45
CA ASN A 56 -4.51 -28.24 0.75
C ASN A 56 -3.93 -28.37 -0.68
N GLY A 57 -2.97 -27.50 -1.05
CA GLY A 57 -2.30 -27.52 -2.36
C GLY A 57 -3.03 -26.77 -3.48
N ASP A 58 -4.20 -26.19 -3.24
CA ASP A 58 -4.98 -25.42 -4.22
C ASP A 58 -4.59 -23.94 -4.19
N PHE A 59 -3.47 -23.58 -4.82
CA PHE A 59 -2.97 -22.21 -4.91
C PHE A 59 -2.80 -21.67 -6.33
N HIS A 60 -2.98 -22.50 -7.35
CA HIS A 60 -2.80 -22.10 -8.76
C HIS A 60 -3.77 -21.02 -9.25
N HIS A 61 -4.87 -20.80 -8.54
CA HIS A 61 -5.83 -19.71 -8.80
C HIS A 61 -5.35 -18.33 -8.31
N LEU A 62 -4.24 -18.28 -7.55
CA LEU A 62 -3.66 -17.03 -7.05
C LEU A 62 -2.80 -16.37 -8.12
N GLU A 63 -2.46 -15.10 -7.90
CA GLU A 63 -1.66 -14.32 -8.85
C GLU A 63 -0.23 -14.86 -8.96
N ALA A 64 0.13 -15.27 -10.16
CA ALA A 64 1.38 -15.98 -10.45
C ALA A 64 2.63 -15.08 -10.55
N GLY A 65 2.47 -13.75 -10.55
CA GLY A 65 3.59 -12.83 -10.65
C GLY A 65 4.27 -12.81 -12.03
N ALA A 66 3.53 -13.12 -13.10
CA ALA A 66 4.08 -13.18 -14.48
C ALA A 66 4.77 -11.87 -14.92
N ALA A 67 4.33 -10.72 -14.38
CA ALA A 67 4.94 -9.42 -14.66
C ALA A 67 6.36 -9.26 -14.09
N PHE A 68 6.81 -10.17 -13.23
CA PHE A 68 8.14 -10.15 -12.60
C PHE A 68 9.09 -11.20 -13.20
N VAL A 69 8.65 -11.96 -14.20
CA VAL A 69 9.51 -12.91 -14.92
C VAL A 69 10.54 -12.10 -15.70
N ASP A 70 11.81 -12.34 -15.39
CA ASP A 70 12.96 -11.76 -16.07
C ASP A 70 13.91 -12.90 -16.47
N PRO A 71 14.00 -13.24 -17.76
CA PRO A 71 14.88 -14.32 -18.25
C PRO A 71 16.37 -14.06 -17.99
N ALA A 72 16.77 -12.78 -17.88
CA ALA A 72 18.15 -12.39 -17.63
C ALA A 72 18.52 -12.34 -16.14
N HIS A 73 17.57 -12.61 -15.24
CA HIS A 73 17.83 -12.58 -13.80
C HIS A 73 18.67 -13.80 -13.37
N PHE A 74 19.64 -13.56 -12.51
CA PHE A 74 20.68 -14.54 -12.10
C PHE A 74 20.17 -15.88 -11.56
N TYR A 75 18.90 -16.04 -11.15
CA TYR A 75 18.36 -17.30 -10.63
C TYR A 75 16.84 -17.44 -10.72
N SER A 76 16.09 -16.33 -10.82
CA SER A 76 14.63 -16.39 -10.61
C SER A 76 13.91 -17.30 -11.60
N ASN A 77 14.40 -17.37 -12.85
CA ASN A 77 13.82 -18.20 -13.88
C ASN A 77 14.12 -19.70 -13.66
N ASP A 78 15.32 -20.03 -13.21
CA ASP A 78 15.77 -21.40 -13.02
C ASP A 78 15.07 -22.11 -11.85
N ILE A 79 14.79 -21.37 -10.78
CA ILE A 79 14.15 -21.91 -9.58
C ILE A 79 12.62 -21.76 -9.59
N ASP A 80 12.03 -21.41 -10.74
CA ASP A 80 10.58 -21.19 -10.88
C ASP A 80 10.03 -20.20 -9.81
N LEU A 81 10.75 -19.09 -9.61
CA LEU A 81 10.39 -18.11 -8.57
C LEU A 81 9.09 -17.40 -8.90
N PHE A 82 8.79 -17.13 -10.17
CA PHE A 82 7.58 -16.50 -10.71
C PHE A 82 6.90 -17.41 -11.75
N GLY A 83 5.62 -17.17 -12.01
CA GLY A 83 4.82 -17.97 -12.92
C GLY A 83 3.87 -18.93 -12.21
N ILE A 84 3.18 -19.76 -12.97
CA ILE A 84 2.21 -20.74 -12.45
C ILE A 84 2.95 -21.83 -11.67
N GLY A 85 2.48 -22.14 -10.46
CA GLY A 85 3.11 -23.13 -9.58
C GLY A 85 4.35 -22.62 -8.84
N SER A 86 4.68 -21.33 -8.95
CA SER A 86 5.89 -20.71 -8.39
C SER A 86 5.82 -20.48 -6.88
N PHE A 87 7.00 -20.25 -6.29
CA PHE A 87 7.11 -19.86 -4.89
C PHE A 87 6.45 -18.50 -4.62
N PHE A 88 6.54 -17.55 -5.55
CA PHE A 88 5.85 -16.27 -5.44
C PHE A 88 4.33 -16.47 -5.40
N GLN A 89 3.75 -17.25 -6.32
CA GLN A 89 2.31 -17.54 -6.34
C GLN A 89 1.83 -18.15 -5.02
N TYR A 90 2.60 -19.08 -4.49
CA TYR A 90 2.30 -19.72 -3.20
C TYR A 90 2.39 -18.75 -2.02
N THR A 91 3.35 -17.83 -2.02
CA THR A 91 3.66 -16.97 -0.87
C THR A 91 2.92 -15.62 -0.91
N ASN A 92 2.63 -15.09 -2.10
CA ASN A 92 2.06 -13.76 -2.26
C ASN A 92 0.67 -13.62 -1.64
N ARG A 93 0.55 -12.76 -0.62
CA ARG A 93 -0.70 -12.34 0.03
C ARG A 93 -0.81 -10.83 0.12
N THR A 94 0.01 -10.12 -0.64
CA THR A 94 -0.02 -8.64 -0.69
C THR A 94 -1.37 -8.16 -1.21
N ARG A 95 -1.80 -7.00 -0.74
CA ARG A 95 -3.08 -6.39 -1.10
C ARG A 95 -2.91 -5.09 -1.87
N THR A 96 -1.73 -4.51 -1.82
CA THR A 96 -1.37 -3.32 -2.59
C THR A 96 -0.45 -3.71 -3.75
N ASN A 97 -0.53 -2.95 -4.86
CA ASN A 97 0.37 -3.18 -5.99
C ASN A 97 1.84 -2.96 -5.61
N GLU A 98 2.10 -1.97 -4.77
CA GLU A 98 3.44 -1.64 -4.27
C GLU A 98 3.97 -2.70 -3.31
N GLY A 99 3.11 -3.26 -2.46
CA GLY A 99 3.46 -4.41 -1.61
C GLY A 99 3.87 -5.62 -2.43
N LYS A 100 3.17 -5.86 -3.54
CA LYS A 100 3.50 -6.92 -4.49
C LYS A 100 4.89 -6.70 -5.12
N ILE A 101 5.16 -5.49 -5.61
CA ILE A 101 6.46 -5.11 -6.16
C ILE A 101 7.55 -5.25 -5.08
N ALA A 102 7.27 -4.82 -3.85
CA ALA A 102 8.21 -4.94 -2.74
C ALA A 102 8.50 -6.42 -2.40
N LEU A 103 7.48 -7.29 -2.41
CA LEU A 103 7.67 -8.73 -2.20
C LEU A 103 8.53 -9.35 -3.31
N ALA A 104 8.22 -9.08 -4.59
CA ALA A 104 9.01 -9.56 -5.70
C ALA A 104 10.47 -9.10 -5.60
N LYS A 105 10.68 -7.83 -5.25
CA LYS A 105 12.02 -7.27 -5.04
C LYS A 105 12.77 -7.96 -3.89
N LEU A 106 12.13 -8.21 -2.75
CA LEU A 106 12.75 -8.95 -1.64
C LEU A 106 13.23 -10.33 -2.06
N LEU A 107 12.47 -11.03 -2.90
CA LEU A 107 12.79 -12.36 -3.39
C LEU A 107 13.90 -12.36 -4.46
N THR A 108 14.18 -11.22 -5.12
CA THR A 108 15.15 -11.12 -6.23
C THR A 108 16.40 -10.29 -5.88
N GLU A 109 16.41 -9.54 -4.79
CA GLU A 109 17.53 -8.65 -4.44
C GLU A 109 18.86 -9.38 -4.16
N ASN A 110 18.83 -10.67 -3.85
CA ASN A 110 20.01 -11.50 -3.53
C ASN A 110 20.91 -10.87 -2.42
N LYS A 111 20.28 -10.19 -1.45
CA LYS A 111 20.97 -9.50 -0.35
C LYS A 111 21.23 -10.44 0.81
N THR A 112 22.46 -10.42 1.30
CA THR A 112 22.93 -11.28 2.40
C THR A 112 23.04 -10.56 3.75
N ASP A 113 22.65 -9.29 3.79
CA ASP A 113 22.73 -8.43 4.99
C ASP A 113 21.46 -8.51 5.85
N ALA A 114 21.64 -8.22 7.14
CA ALA A 114 20.56 -8.08 8.13
C ALA A 114 19.59 -9.26 8.24
N ILE A 115 20.01 -10.49 7.90
CA ILE A 115 19.14 -11.67 7.88
C ILE A 115 18.48 -11.91 9.24
N LEU A 116 19.23 -11.84 10.33
CA LEU A 116 18.68 -12.02 11.70
C LEU A 116 17.57 -11.00 12.01
N ALA A 117 17.78 -9.73 11.63
CA ALA A 117 16.76 -8.69 11.83
C ALA A 117 15.50 -8.93 10.97
N LYS A 118 15.65 -9.47 9.75
CA LYS A 118 14.53 -9.90 8.91
C LYS A 118 13.78 -11.08 9.53
N GLN A 119 14.50 -12.08 10.07
CA GLN A 119 13.91 -13.22 10.78
C GLN A 119 13.10 -12.77 11.99
N GLU A 120 13.66 -11.88 12.83
CA GLU A 120 12.96 -11.30 13.98
C GLU A 120 11.66 -10.58 13.57
N ALA A 121 11.73 -9.77 12.51
CA ALA A 121 10.57 -9.04 11.99
C ALA A 121 9.47 -10.00 11.49
N ILE A 122 9.82 -11.01 10.70
CA ILE A 122 8.88 -12.01 10.20
C ILE A 122 8.30 -12.84 11.37
N ASN A 123 9.13 -13.26 12.32
CA ASN A 123 8.69 -14.02 13.48
C ASN A 123 7.75 -13.22 14.38
N GLU A 124 8.01 -11.91 14.58
CA GLU A 124 7.11 -11.05 15.33
C GLU A 124 5.76 -10.90 14.62
N LEU A 125 5.78 -10.54 13.32
CA LEU A 125 4.56 -10.39 12.53
C LEU A 125 3.78 -11.69 12.41
N SER A 126 4.43 -12.85 12.34
CA SER A 126 3.73 -14.15 12.27
C SER A 126 2.81 -14.38 13.48
N LYS A 127 3.18 -13.87 14.65
CA LYS A 127 2.40 -13.94 15.89
C LYS A 127 1.29 -12.89 15.99
N LYS A 128 1.34 -11.82 15.19
CA LYS A 128 0.36 -10.71 15.20
C LYS A 128 -0.79 -10.95 14.19
N ILE A 129 -1.43 -12.13 14.25
CA ILE A 129 -2.44 -12.58 13.26
C ILE A 129 -3.58 -11.57 13.10
N LYS A 130 -4.15 -11.10 14.22
CA LYS A 130 -5.29 -10.16 14.21
C LYS A 130 -4.93 -8.86 13.51
N TRP A 131 -3.74 -8.32 13.77
CA TRP A 131 -3.23 -7.10 13.16
C TRP A 131 -2.98 -7.29 11.66
N ARG A 132 -2.25 -8.35 11.26
CA ARG A 132 -1.98 -8.66 9.85
C ARG A 132 -3.26 -8.79 9.03
N GLN A 133 -4.25 -9.56 9.55
CA GLN A 133 -5.53 -9.74 8.87
C GLN A 133 -6.32 -8.43 8.79
N HIS A 134 -6.26 -7.58 9.81
CA HIS A 134 -6.95 -6.29 9.80
C HIS A 134 -6.31 -5.33 8.79
N PHE A 135 -4.99 -5.21 8.80
CA PHE A 135 -4.22 -4.44 7.81
C PHE A 135 -4.53 -4.88 6.38
N SER A 136 -4.44 -6.18 6.11
CA SER A 136 -4.72 -6.74 4.78
C SER A 136 -6.18 -6.57 4.37
N ALA A 137 -7.14 -6.65 5.30
CA ALA A 137 -8.54 -6.39 5.02
C ALA A 137 -8.78 -4.91 4.64
N LEU A 138 -8.20 -3.97 5.39
CA LEU A 138 -8.24 -2.54 5.05
C LEU A 138 -7.62 -2.26 3.67
N ALA A 139 -6.48 -2.86 3.38
CA ALA A 139 -5.80 -2.73 2.10
C ALA A 139 -6.63 -3.27 0.91
N SER A 140 -7.49 -4.26 1.16
CA SER A 140 -8.35 -4.88 0.13
C SER A 140 -9.64 -4.11 -0.16
N LEU A 141 -10.10 -3.23 0.76
CA LEU A 141 -11.42 -2.58 0.63
C LEU A 141 -11.48 -1.51 -0.45
N VAL A 142 -10.34 -0.98 -0.85
CA VAL A 142 -10.29 0.06 -1.87
C VAL A 142 -9.38 -0.39 -3.00
N THR A 143 -9.95 -0.43 -4.20
CA THR A 143 -9.18 -0.69 -5.42
C THR A 143 -8.54 0.63 -5.86
N VAL A 144 -7.26 0.79 -5.57
CA VAL A 144 -6.48 1.94 -6.04
C VAL A 144 -6.38 1.91 -7.56
N LYS A 145 -7.00 2.87 -8.23
CA LYS A 145 -7.00 2.96 -9.71
C LYS A 145 -5.62 3.30 -10.27
N ASN A 146 -4.81 4.04 -9.53
CA ASN A 146 -3.50 4.51 -9.98
C ASN A 146 -2.39 3.96 -9.10
N LYS A 147 -1.27 3.55 -9.71
CA LYS A 147 -0.07 3.11 -9.01
C LYS A 147 0.46 4.26 -8.13
N THR A 148 0.80 4.01 -6.86
CA THR A 148 1.32 5.05 -5.95
C THR A 148 2.62 5.67 -6.47
N ASN A 149 3.40 4.93 -7.26
CA ASN A 149 4.58 5.45 -7.94
C ASN A 149 4.24 6.59 -8.93
N PHE A 150 3.07 6.49 -9.61
CA PHE A 150 2.56 7.59 -10.43
C PHE A 150 2.18 8.79 -9.57
N ILE A 151 1.53 8.55 -8.44
CA ILE A 151 1.11 9.60 -7.49
C ILE A 151 2.33 10.29 -6.89
N ALA A 152 3.33 9.53 -6.43
CA ALA A 152 4.56 10.08 -5.89
C ALA A 152 5.30 10.93 -6.93
N LYS A 153 5.48 10.43 -8.16
CA LYS A 153 6.09 11.18 -9.26
C LYS A 153 5.30 12.45 -9.61
N TRP A 154 3.97 12.37 -9.63
CA TRP A 154 3.13 13.55 -9.85
C TRP A 154 3.36 14.60 -8.76
N ILE A 155 3.36 14.22 -7.48
CA ILE A 155 3.59 15.13 -6.36
C ILE A 155 4.98 15.77 -6.44
N ILE A 156 6.03 14.98 -6.72
CA ILE A 156 7.42 15.47 -6.82
C ILE A 156 7.58 16.46 -7.97
N ASN A 157 6.97 16.16 -9.13
CA ASN A 157 7.11 16.96 -10.35
C ASN A 157 6.10 18.10 -10.43
N HIS A 158 5.14 18.18 -9.49
CA HIS A 158 4.11 19.21 -9.51
C HIS A 158 4.73 20.62 -9.45
N LYS A 159 4.36 21.44 -10.43
CA LYS A 159 4.69 22.86 -10.46
C LYS A 159 3.47 23.66 -10.08
N SER A 160 3.62 24.61 -9.16
CA SER A 160 2.51 25.48 -8.76
C SER A 160 1.91 26.19 -9.98
N VAL A 161 0.62 26.00 -10.17
CA VAL A 161 -0.16 26.61 -11.27
C VAL A 161 -0.77 27.94 -10.85
N LEU A 162 -0.98 28.12 -9.53
CA LEU A 162 -1.60 29.30 -8.96
C LEU A 162 -0.56 30.31 -8.49
N PRO A 163 -0.77 31.62 -8.77
CA PRO A 163 0.08 32.67 -8.23
C PRO A 163 0.02 32.74 -6.71
N ASN A 164 1.16 32.98 -6.07
CA ASN A 164 1.28 33.02 -4.59
C ASN A 164 0.38 34.06 -3.92
N PHE A 165 0.03 35.16 -4.61
CA PHE A 165 -0.84 36.20 -4.05
C PHE A 165 -2.29 35.72 -3.81
N LEU A 166 -2.76 34.71 -4.55
CA LEU A 166 -4.11 34.18 -4.38
C LEU A 166 -4.36 33.59 -2.99
N SER A 167 -3.34 33.05 -2.36
CA SER A 167 -3.44 32.55 -0.99
C SER A 167 -3.78 33.65 0.05
N LYS A 168 -3.37 34.90 -0.22
CA LYS A 168 -3.71 36.05 0.60
C LYS A 168 -5.09 36.61 0.24
N ILE A 169 -5.37 36.76 -1.07
CA ILE A 169 -6.64 37.29 -1.56
C ILE A 169 -7.83 36.45 -1.08
N GLN A 170 -7.74 35.12 -1.16
CA GLN A 170 -8.83 34.25 -0.71
C GLN A 170 -9.20 34.46 0.75
N PHE A 171 -8.20 34.66 1.63
CA PHE A 171 -8.43 34.90 3.05
C PHE A 171 -9.09 36.24 3.30
N THR A 172 -8.53 37.31 2.70
CA THR A 172 -9.09 38.67 2.84
C THR A 172 -10.49 38.77 2.22
N PHE A 173 -10.73 38.17 1.06
CA PHE A 173 -12.03 38.14 0.40
C PHE A 173 -13.09 37.45 1.25
N SER A 174 -12.79 36.26 1.78
CA SER A 174 -13.70 35.52 2.66
C SER A 174 -13.99 36.30 3.96
N PHE A 175 -12.97 36.93 4.54
CA PHE A 175 -13.14 37.77 5.73
C PHE A 175 -14.06 38.95 5.49
N ILE A 176 -13.87 39.67 4.36
CA ILE A 176 -14.75 40.79 3.97
C ILE A 176 -16.19 40.27 3.75
N SER A 177 -16.37 39.10 3.13
CA SER A 177 -17.70 38.50 2.95
C SER A 177 -18.43 38.28 4.28
N PHE A 178 -17.73 37.78 5.31
CA PHE A 178 -18.32 37.61 6.64
C PHE A 178 -18.71 38.94 7.24
N ILE A 179 -17.89 40.00 7.10
CA ILE A 179 -18.20 41.33 7.58
C ILE A 179 -19.43 41.90 6.88
N LEU A 180 -19.49 41.79 5.53
CA LEU A 180 -20.63 42.30 4.75
C LEU A 180 -21.95 41.59 5.15
N ILE A 181 -21.91 40.26 5.28
CA ILE A 181 -23.06 39.46 5.73
C ILE A 181 -23.51 39.94 7.12
N GLY A 182 -22.57 40.15 8.05
CA GLY A 182 -22.88 40.67 9.36
C GLY A 182 -23.56 42.04 9.35
N PHE A 183 -23.01 43.04 8.66
CA PHE A 183 -23.57 44.38 8.56
C PHE A 183 -24.95 44.40 7.89
N ILE A 184 -25.17 43.55 6.87
CA ILE A 184 -26.46 43.41 6.22
C ILE A 184 -27.49 42.79 7.18
N SER A 185 -27.09 41.80 7.98
CA SER A 185 -27.97 41.15 8.97
C SER A 185 -28.43 42.13 10.06
N PHE A 186 -27.62 43.15 10.38
CA PHE A 186 -27.98 44.22 11.31
C PHE A 186 -28.69 45.42 10.64
N GLY A 187 -28.96 45.34 9.34
CA GLY A 187 -29.64 46.42 8.61
C GLY A 187 -28.76 47.63 8.34
N LEU A 188 -27.46 47.56 8.53
CA LEU A 188 -26.50 48.66 8.34
C LEU A 188 -26.06 48.87 6.92
N LEU A 189 -26.19 47.86 6.06
CA LEU A 189 -25.83 47.93 4.62
C LEU A 189 -26.93 47.34 3.74
N SER A 190 -27.04 47.88 2.50
CA SER A 190 -27.96 47.35 1.48
C SER A 190 -27.52 45.99 0.96
N PHE A 191 -28.48 45.10 0.70
CA PHE A 191 -28.25 43.77 0.11
C PHE A 191 -27.59 43.84 -1.28
N ASN A 192 -27.80 44.94 -2.03
CA ASN A 192 -27.20 45.17 -3.33
C ASN A 192 -25.65 45.13 -3.30
N ILE A 193 -25.04 45.54 -2.17
CA ILE A 193 -23.58 45.47 -2.00
C ILE A 193 -23.11 44.01 -1.97
N LEU A 194 -23.85 43.11 -1.36
CA LEU A 194 -23.53 41.67 -1.32
C LEU A 194 -23.65 41.07 -2.74
N ILE A 195 -24.63 41.50 -3.53
CA ILE A 195 -24.80 41.04 -4.91
C ILE A 195 -23.58 41.43 -5.76
N ILE A 196 -23.15 42.70 -5.67
CA ILE A 196 -21.97 43.19 -6.40
C ILE A 196 -20.72 42.38 -5.92
N TRP A 197 -20.54 42.22 -4.64
CA TRP A 197 -19.43 41.47 -4.08
C TRP A 197 -19.41 40.01 -4.55
N PHE A 198 -20.58 39.39 -4.61
CA PHE A 198 -20.76 38.02 -5.11
C PHE A 198 -20.31 37.87 -6.57
N PHE A 199 -20.68 38.82 -7.46
CA PHE A 199 -20.23 38.81 -8.86
C PHE A 199 -18.74 39.06 -9.00
N ILE A 200 -18.13 39.87 -8.14
CA ILE A 200 -16.66 40.02 -8.06
C ILE A 200 -16.01 38.69 -7.73
N GLY A 201 -16.53 37.91 -6.76
CA GLY A 201 -16.04 36.59 -6.43
C GLY A 201 -16.12 35.60 -7.59
N LEU A 202 -17.24 35.55 -8.30
CA LEU A 202 -17.42 34.73 -9.48
C LEU A 202 -16.45 35.16 -10.63
N PHE A 203 -16.23 36.44 -10.83
CA PHE A 203 -15.27 36.94 -11.82
C PHE A 203 -13.84 36.51 -11.50
N ILE A 204 -13.40 36.66 -10.24
CA ILE A 204 -12.07 36.23 -9.78
C ILE A 204 -11.91 34.71 -10.00
N THR A 205 -12.90 33.92 -9.59
CA THR A 205 -12.85 32.44 -9.78
C THR A 205 -12.81 32.10 -11.27
N GLY A 206 -13.65 32.73 -12.10
CA GLY A 206 -13.70 32.53 -13.55
C GLY A 206 -12.35 32.76 -14.22
N LYS A 207 -11.61 33.80 -13.81
CA LYS A 207 -10.27 34.10 -14.34
C LYS A 207 -9.27 32.96 -14.16
N PHE A 208 -9.39 32.19 -13.09
CA PHE A 208 -8.46 31.08 -12.75
C PHE A 208 -9.04 29.68 -13.02
N ILE A 209 -10.27 29.60 -13.56
CA ILE A 209 -11.00 28.33 -13.74
C ILE A 209 -10.22 27.28 -14.55
N LYS A 210 -9.50 27.69 -15.61
CA LYS A 210 -8.69 26.76 -16.42
C LYS A 210 -7.56 26.12 -15.61
N LYS A 211 -6.93 26.90 -14.74
CA LYS A 211 -5.82 26.42 -13.89
C LYS A 211 -6.31 25.47 -12.80
N THR A 212 -7.41 25.83 -12.15
CA THR A 212 -8.02 24.99 -11.11
C THR A 212 -8.61 23.70 -11.71
N ASN A 213 -9.18 23.74 -12.93
CA ASN A 213 -9.64 22.55 -13.65
C ASN A 213 -8.49 21.58 -13.94
N HIS A 214 -7.34 22.10 -14.38
CA HIS A 214 -6.16 21.26 -14.60
C HIS A 214 -5.72 20.56 -13.30
N LEU A 215 -5.57 21.30 -12.21
CA LEU A 215 -5.22 20.75 -10.90
C LEU A 215 -6.26 19.72 -10.43
N TYR A 216 -7.55 20.02 -10.60
CA TYR A 216 -8.63 19.10 -10.22
C TYR A 216 -8.56 17.78 -10.98
N SER A 217 -8.36 17.81 -12.29
CA SER A 217 -8.28 16.59 -13.11
C SER A 217 -7.12 15.66 -12.72
N GLU A 218 -6.06 16.21 -12.12
CA GLU A 218 -4.95 15.43 -11.59
C GLU A 218 -5.27 14.87 -10.18
N THR A 219 -5.94 15.68 -9.35
CA THR A 219 -6.22 15.32 -7.95
C THR A 219 -7.37 14.35 -7.77
N ASP A 220 -8.39 14.39 -8.64
CA ASP A 220 -9.55 13.47 -8.59
C ASP A 220 -9.11 12.00 -8.63
N LYS A 221 -8.05 11.70 -9.37
CA LYS A 221 -7.51 10.35 -9.54
C LYS A 221 -6.83 9.79 -8.28
N VAL A 222 -6.50 10.62 -7.31
CA VAL A 222 -5.67 10.24 -6.15
C VAL A 222 -6.40 10.25 -4.81
N ILE A 223 -7.59 10.85 -4.74
CA ILE A 223 -8.42 10.98 -3.53
C ILE A 223 -8.56 9.64 -2.78
N GLU A 224 -9.01 8.59 -3.47
CA GLU A 224 -9.26 7.28 -2.84
C GLU A 224 -7.98 6.64 -2.32
N THR A 225 -6.84 6.88 -2.99
CA THR A 225 -5.54 6.40 -2.51
C THR A 225 -5.18 7.02 -1.16
N PHE A 226 -5.33 8.34 -1.01
CA PHE A 226 -5.04 9.00 0.26
C PHE A 226 -6.01 8.58 1.37
N LYS A 227 -7.29 8.35 1.07
CA LYS A 227 -8.29 7.81 2.00
C LYS A 227 -7.93 6.40 2.48
N GLN A 228 -7.42 5.55 1.61
CA GLN A 228 -6.98 4.20 1.96
C GLN A 228 -5.68 4.23 2.76
N TYR A 229 -4.67 4.91 2.24
CA TYR A 229 -3.34 4.90 2.84
C TYR A 229 -3.29 5.56 4.22
N HIS A 230 -4.14 6.57 4.49
CA HIS A 230 -4.21 7.11 5.86
C HIS A 230 -4.61 6.04 6.88
N GLN A 231 -5.48 5.08 6.50
CA GLN A 231 -5.91 4.01 7.40
C GLN A 231 -4.78 3.00 7.60
N LEU A 232 -4.07 2.62 6.53
CA LEU A 232 -2.93 1.69 6.59
C LEU A 232 -1.78 2.28 7.41
N LEU A 233 -1.46 3.55 7.21
CA LEU A 233 -0.46 4.26 8.01
C LEU A 233 -0.85 4.31 9.49
N ASN A 234 -2.12 4.58 9.79
CA ASN A 234 -2.61 4.58 11.16
C ASN A 234 -2.47 3.22 11.84
N GLU A 235 -2.78 2.12 11.14
CA GLU A 235 -2.60 0.76 11.67
C GLU A 235 -1.12 0.47 11.99
N ILE A 236 -0.20 0.95 11.16
CA ILE A 236 1.24 0.81 11.42
C ILE A 236 1.65 1.69 12.62
N GLU A 237 1.15 2.93 12.70
CA GLU A 237 1.53 3.90 13.73
C GLU A 237 1.07 3.52 15.15
N ILE A 238 -0.08 2.88 15.28
CA ILE A 238 -0.66 2.49 16.59
C ILE A 238 -0.16 1.16 17.10
N GLU A 239 0.40 0.31 16.22
CA GLU A 239 0.89 -1.02 16.60
C GLU A 239 2.21 -0.92 17.37
N ASN A 240 2.35 -1.79 18.37
CA ASN A 240 3.58 -1.87 19.17
C ASN A 240 4.50 -2.96 18.62
N PHE A 241 5.48 -2.55 17.83
CA PHE A 241 6.53 -3.44 17.30
C PHE A 241 7.72 -3.49 18.25
N LYS A 242 8.37 -4.66 18.32
CA LYS A 242 9.54 -4.93 19.17
C LYS A 242 10.81 -5.11 18.37
N SER A 243 10.74 -5.78 17.21
CA SER A 243 11.91 -6.00 16.36
C SER A 243 12.45 -4.68 15.84
N LYS A 244 13.77 -4.52 15.90
CA LYS A 244 14.47 -3.30 15.51
C LYS A 244 14.10 -2.86 14.10
N HIS A 245 14.00 -3.81 13.17
CA HIS A 245 13.73 -3.53 11.76
C HIS A 245 12.31 -2.97 11.53
N LEU A 246 11.29 -3.48 12.23
CA LEU A 246 9.92 -2.96 12.14
C LEU A 246 9.81 -1.58 12.81
N VAL A 247 10.46 -1.38 13.96
CA VAL A 247 10.50 -0.10 14.67
C VAL A 247 11.19 0.98 13.83
N GLU A 248 12.30 0.67 13.15
CA GLU A 248 12.99 1.60 12.26
C GLU A 248 12.08 2.03 11.10
N LYS A 249 11.34 1.10 10.49
CA LYS A 249 10.37 1.42 9.45
C LYS A 249 9.18 2.25 9.97
N GLN A 250 8.67 1.92 11.16
CA GLN A 250 7.60 2.70 11.80
C GLN A 250 8.04 4.14 12.11
N LYS A 251 9.28 4.36 12.55
CA LYS A 251 9.81 5.70 12.82
C LYS A 251 9.81 6.62 11.59
N ILE A 252 9.94 6.09 10.38
CA ILE A 252 9.90 6.90 9.15
C ILE A 252 8.57 7.64 8.99
N ILE A 253 7.46 7.01 9.40
CA ILE A 253 6.13 7.61 9.32
C ILE A 253 5.76 8.47 10.53
N GLN A 254 6.62 8.50 11.54
CA GLN A 254 6.48 9.29 12.77
C GLN A 254 7.53 10.42 12.86
N SER A 255 8.28 10.68 11.80
CA SER A 255 9.41 11.62 11.77
C SER A 255 9.01 13.09 11.69
N GLU A 256 7.77 13.40 11.31
CA GLU A 256 7.24 14.75 11.22
C GLU A 256 6.58 15.18 12.54
N GLU A 257 6.31 16.49 12.71
CA GLU A 257 5.57 17.01 13.86
C GLU A 257 4.19 16.35 14.01
N LYS A 258 3.56 16.03 12.87
CA LYS A 258 2.31 15.29 12.81
C LYS A 258 2.56 13.88 12.26
N LYS A 259 1.77 12.91 12.70
CA LYS A 259 1.78 11.55 12.16
C LYS A 259 1.42 11.53 10.67
N ALA A 260 2.08 10.68 9.88
CA ALA A 260 1.82 10.56 8.45
C ALA A 260 0.35 10.23 8.12
N SER A 261 -0.30 9.40 8.95
CA SER A 261 -1.73 9.10 8.82
C SER A 261 -2.61 10.35 8.93
N GLN A 262 -2.30 11.25 9.87
CA GLN A 262 -3.04 12.50 10.04
C GLN A 262 -2.82 13.43 8.84
N ILE A 263 -1.58 13.54 8.35
CA ILE A 263 -1.24 14.35 7.18
C ILE A 263 -2.00 13.85 5.93
N PHE A 264 -2.06 12.54 5.73
CA PHE A 264 -2.83 11.95 4.62
C PHE A 264 -4.34 12.16 4.79
N LYS A 265 -4.85 12.05 6.01
CA LYS A 265 -6.26 12.33 6.32
C LYS A 265 -6.64 13.79 6.07
N GLU A 266 -5.75 14.72 6.46
CA GLU A 266 -5.94 16.16 6.18
C GLU A 266 -5.96 16.40 4.67
N PHE A 267 -5.05 15.79 3.91
CA PHE A 267 -5.03 15.93 2.46
C PHE A 267 -6.27 15.34 1.79
N ALA A 268 -6.69 14.15 2.19
CA ALA A 268 -7.93 13.56 1.70
C ALA A 268 -9.15 14.48 1.92
N LYS A 269 -9.23 15.14 3.11
CA LYS A 269 -10.28 16.13 3.37
C LYS A 269 -10.19 17.38 2.48
N ILE A 270 -8.97 17.84 2.19
CA ILE A 270 -8.76 18.98 1.28
C ILE A 270 -9.23 18.60 -0.14
N LEU A 271 -8.89 17.39 -0.58
CA LEU A 271 -9.30 16.87 -1.88
C LEU A 271 -10.82 16.68 -1.96
N ASP A 272 -11.47 16.14 -0.92
CA ASP A 272 -12.92 16.02 -0.83
C ASP A 272 -13.60 17.40 -0.87
N ALA A 273 -13.03 18.39 -0.18
CA ALA A 273 -13.55 19.76 -0.22
C ALA A 273 -13.37 20.40 -1.62
N PHE A 274 -12.32 20.04 -2.33
CA PHE A 274 -12.07 20.49 -3.69
C PHE A 274 -13.03 19.80 -4.68
N ASP A 275 -13.35 18.51 -4.48
CA ASP A 275 -14.32 17.75 -5.29
C ASP A 275 -15.76 18.29 -5.13
N ASN A 276 -16.11 18.87 -3.98
CA ASN A 276 -17.40 19.52 -3.75
C ASN A 276 -17.72 20.67 -4.74
N ARG A 277 -16.77 21.10 -5.58
CA ARG A 277 -17.00 22.02 -6.71
C ARG A 277 -18.06 21.50 -7.69
N ASN A 278 -18.28 20.19 -7.74
CA ASN A 278 -19.31 19.58 -8.58
C ASN A 278 -20.73 19.80 -8.06
N ASN A 279 -20.88 20.27 -6.81
CA ASN A 279 -22.15 20.69 -6.26
C ASN A 279 -22.46 22.12 -6.71
N ILE A 280 -23.57 22.33 -7.41
CA ILE A 280 -23.93 23.61 -8.00
C ILE A 280 -24.04 24.75 -6.96
N ILE A 281 -24.51 24.44 -5.75
CA ILE A 281 -24.62 25.44 -4.67
C ILE A 281 -23.22 25.90 -4.25
N ILE A 282 -22.28 24.97 -4.07
CA ILE A 282 -20.91 25.26 -3.70
C ILE A 282 -20.17 25.94 -4.86
N ALA A 283 -20.41 25.50 -6.09
CA ALA A 283 -19.82 26.11 -7.29
C ALA A 283 -20.25 27.57 -7.46
N VAL A 284 -21.50 27.92 -7.15
CA VAL A 284 -22.02 29.28 -7.33
C VAL A 284 -21.86 30.10 -6.05
N VAL A 285 -22.47 29.68 -4.94
CA VAL A 285 -22.47 30.44 -3.69
C VAL A 285 -21.10 30.43 -3.00
N GLY A 286 -20.45 29.26 -2.98
CA GLY A 286 -19.12 29.11 -2.38
C GLY A 286 -18.07 29.93 -3.12
N ASN A 287 -18.12 29.98 -4.46
CA ASN A 287 -17.19 30.79 -5.24
C ASN A 287 -17.52 32.26 -5.21
N GLY A 288 -18.79 32.64 -5.25
CA GLY A 288 -19.22 34.04 -5.22
C GLY A 288 -18.89 34.74 -3.89
N LEU A 289 -19.00 34.04 -2.76
CA LEU A 289 -18.78 34.63 -1.43
C LEU A 289 -17.43 34.27 -0.79
N PHE A 290 -16.85 33.10 -1.11
CA PHE A 290 -15.70 32.58 -0.36
C PHE A 290 -14.54 32.12 -1.24
N LEU A 291 -14.62 32.31 -2.57
CA LEU A 291 -13.60 31.80 -3.53
C LEU A 291 -13.26 30.33 -3.28
N TRP A 292 -14.28 29.51 -3.03
CA TRP A 292 -14.16 28.13 -2.55
C TRP A 292 -13.17 27.29 -3.36
N GLU A 293 -13.25 27.39 -4.68
CA GLU A 293 -12.39 26.65 -5.60
C GLU A 293 -10.93 27.07 -5.48
N ILE A 294 -10.66 28.38 -5.50
CA ILE A 294 -9.30 28.94 -5.33
C ILE A 294 -8.76 28.58 -3.94
N THR A 295 -9.61 28.65 -2.92
CA THR A 295 -9.24 28.32 -1.55
C THR A 295 -8.74 26.88 -1.42
N ASN A 296 -9.48 25.92 -1.98
CA ASN A 296 -9.09 24.52 -1.88
C ASN A 296 -7.92 24.18 -2.81
N ALA A 297 -7.85 24.76 -4.01
CA ALA A 297 -6.70 24.62 -4.89
C ALA A 297 -5.41 25.14 -4.24
N CYS A 298 -5.43 26.30 -3.57
CA CYS A 298 -4.29 26.81 -2.81
C CYS A 298 -3.89 25.88 -1.64
N LYS A 299 -4.86 25.27 -0.96
CA LYS A 299 -4.58 24.27 0.10
C LYS A 299 -3.91 23.02 -0.46
N VAL A 300 -4.36 22.52 -1.61
CA VAL A 300 -3.74 21.40 -2.32
C VAL A 300 -2.28 21.71 -2.65
N GLU A 301 -2.01 22.83 -3.30
CA GLU A 301 -0.65 23.22 -3.67
C GLU A 301 0.25 23.44 -2.45
N LYS A 302 -0.27 24.05 -1.38
CA LYS A 302 0.47 24.22 -0.13
C LYS A 302 0.87 22.87 0.45
N TRP A 303 -0.07 21.92 0.50
CA TRP A 303 0.20 20.57 1.01
C TRP A 303 1.27 19.87 0.17
N ILE A 304 1.13 19.87 -1.16
CA ILE A 304 2.11 19.27 -2.08
C ILE A 304 3.50 19.89 -1.84
N LYS A 305 3.59 21.21 -1.78
CA LYS A 305 4.86 21.91 -1.55
C LYS A 305 5.52 21.50 -0.23
N THR A 306 4.73 21.26 0.83
CA THR A 306 5.23 20.88 2.15
C THR A 306 5.74 19.46 2.19
N TYR A 307 5.01 18.50 1.60
CA TYR A 307 5.25 17.07 1.82
C TYR A 307 5.80 16.30 0.61
N LYS A 308 6.07 16.96 -0.54
CA LYS A 308 6.49 16.29 -1.79
C LYS A 308 7.72 15.37 -1.66
N HIS A 309 8.61 15.62 -0.71
CA HIS A 309 9.83 14.83 -0.51
C HIS A 309 9.69 13.70 0.52
N THR A 310 8.58 13.65 1.24
CA THR A 310 8.32 12.68 2.30
C THR A 310 7.29 11.61 1.91
N VAL A 311 6.34 11.96 1.07
CA VAL A 311 5.21 11.10 0.69
C VAL A 311 5.66 9.76 0.10
N GLU A 312 6.67 9.75 -0.77
CA GLU A 312 7.20 8.54 -1.38
C GLU A 312 7.67 7.52 -0.33
N LYS A 313 8.41 8.00 0.68
CA LYS A 313 8.89 7.16 1.80
C LYS A 313 7.73 6.55 2.59
N TRP A 314 6.62 7.27 2.74
CA TRP A 314 5.44 6.75 3.45
C TRP A 314 4.72 5.67 2.65
N PHE A 315 4.64 5.81 1.32
CA PHE A 315 4.15 4.73 0.46
C PHE A 315 5.05 3.50 0.53
N GLU A 316 6.38 3.68 0.53
CA GLU A 316 7.35 2.59 0.67
C GLU A 316 7.20 1.84 2.00
N VAL A 317 6.92 2.54 3.11
CA VAL A 317 6.69 1.91 4.41
C VAL A 317 5.45 1.01 4.36
N VAL A 318 4.34 1.48 3.78
CA VAL A 318 3.12 0.67 3.63
C VAL A 318 3.40 -0.56 2.75
N ALA A 319 4.11 -0.38 1.63
CA ALA A 319 4.50 -1.47 0.73
C ALA A 319 5.38 -2.51 1.44
N TYR A 320 6.33 -2.06 2.26
CA TYR A 320 7.17 -2.91 3.07
C TYR A 320 6.35 -3.76 4.04
N PHE A 321 5.43 -3.16 4.82
CA PHE A 321 4.60 -3.92 5.75
C PHE A 321 3.66 -4.89 5.05
N ASP A 322 3.12 -4.55 3.89
CA ASP A 322 2.29 -5.45 3.09
C ASP A 322 3.07 -6.67 2.58
N ALA A 323 4.30 -6.46 2.09
CA ALA A 323 5.21 -7.55 1.71
C ALA A 323 5.61 -8.42 2.90
N GLN A 324 5.98 -7.81 4.03
CA GLN A 324 6.34 -8.54 5.26
C GLN A 324 5.17 -9.35 5.82
N ASN A 325 3.93 -8.87 5.68
CA ASN A 325 2.74 -9.63 6.05
C ASN A 325 2.59 -10.91 5.23
N SER A 326 2.95 -10.90 3.95
CA SER A 326 3.00 -12.12 3.12
C SER A 326 4.02 -13.12 3.65
N LEU A 327 5.25 -12.67 3.94
CA LEU A 327 6.31 -13.53 4.48
C LEU A 327 5.94 -14.06 5.87
N ALA A 328 5.35 -13.23 6.71
CA ALA A 328 4.87 -13.63 8.04
C ALA A 328 3.70 -14.61 7.98
N ASN A 329 2.86 -14.51 6.95
CA ASN A 329 1.79 -15.48 6.70
C ASN A 329 2.37 -16.85 6.30
N PHE A 330 3.39 -16.85 5.45
CA PHE A 330 4.12 -18.07 5.10
C PHE A 330 4.69 -18.75 6.37
N LYS A 331 5.38 -17.99 7.25
CA LYS A 331 5.88 -18.56 8.54
C LYS A 331 4.76 -19.09 9.41
N PHE A 332 3.65 -18.39 9.52
CA PHE A 332 2.51 -18.83 10.32
C PHE A 332 1.94 -20.16 9.83
N ASN A 333 1.82 -20.33 8.51
CA ASN A 333 1.27 -21.51 7.87
C ASN A 333 2.22 -22.73 7.90
N HIS A 334 3.53 -22.50 8.16
CA HIS A 334 4.55 -23.55 8.21
C HIS A 334 5.25 -23.54 9.58
N PRO A 335 4.57 -23.97 10.66
CA PRO A 335 5.11 -23.91 12.01
C PRO A 335 6.34 -24.82 12.21
N THR A 336 6.45 -25.91 11.45
CA THR A 336 7.55 -26.87 11.50
C THR A 336 8.81 -26.41 10.77
N PHE A 337 8.72 -25.41 9.90
CA PHE A 337 9.88 -24.88 9.20
C PHE A 337 10.78 -24.09 10.16
N VAL A 338 12.09 -24.26 10.01
CA VAL A 338 13.09 -23.68 10.90
C VAL A 338 13.71 -22.41 10.34
N PHE A 339 13.96 -21.43 11.16
CA PHE A 339 14.77 -20.30 10.77
C PHE A 339 16.24 -20.73 10.66
N PRO A 340 16.92 -20.38 9.54
CA PRO A 340 18.35 -20.62 9.40
C PRO A 340 19.15 -20.03 10.56
N GLU A 341 20.01 -20.86 11.15
CA GLU A 341 21.01 -20.40 12.12
C GLU A 341 22.16 -19.75 11.36
N ILE A 342 22.31 -18.43 11.51
CA ILE A 342 23.33 -17.67 10.78
C ILE A 342 24.65 -17.73 11.53
N LYS A 343 25.63 -18.44 10.95
CA LYS A 343 26.98 -18.58 11.52
C LYS A 343 28.06 -18.34 10.45
N PRO A 344 29.08 -17.55 10.74
CA PRO A 344 30.30 -17.56 9.93
C PRO A 344 30.99 -18.90 10.15
N SER A 345 30.99 -19.78 9.16
CA SER A 345 31.53 -21.16 9.25
C SER A 345 32.27 -21.50 7.95
N LYS A 346 33.09 -22.58 8.01
CA LYS A 346 33.58 -23.25 6.78
C LYS A 346 32.41 -23.92 6.05
N GLU A 347 31.42 -24.40 6.78
CA GLU A 347 30.17 -24.94 6.23
C GLU A 347 29.31 -23.79 5.74
N ILE A 348 29.07 -23.68 4.43
CA ILE A 348 28.20 -22.65 3.84
C ILE A 348 26.74 -23.02 4.13
N ILE A 349 26.38 -24.28 3.90
CA ILE A 349 25.06 -24.83 4.23
C ILE A 349 25.29 -26.18 4.89
N LYS A 350 24.61 -26.38 6.03
CA LYS A 350 24.45 -27.69 6.64
C LYS A 350 22.98 -27.85 7.01
N ALA A 351 22.30 -28.75 6.33
CA ALA A 351 20.88 -28.99 6.48
C ALA A 351 20.59 -30.47 6.73
N THR A 352 19.64 -30.75 7.59
CA THR A 352 19.05 -32.08 7.77
C THR A 352 17.60 -32.06 7.33
N HIS A 353 17.17 -33.10 6.64
CA HIS A 353 15.81 -33.25 6.09
C HIS A 353 15.37 -32.00 5.27
N LEU A 354 16.25 -31.51 4.39
CA LEU A 354 15.94 -30.39 3.52
C LEU A 354 14.96 -30.80 2.43
N GLY A 355 13.79 -30.20 2.41
CA GLY A 355 12.72 -30.46 1.44
C GLY A 355 12.28 -29.26 0.65
N HIS A 356 11.65 -29.47 -0.49
CA HIS A 356 11.08 -28.38 -1.30
C HIS A 356 9.75 -27.94 -0.74
N PRO A 357 9.56 -26.65 -0.38
CA PRO A 357 8.38 -26.17 0.35
C PRO A 357 7.05 -26.30 -0.39
N LEU A 358 7.09 -26.42 -1.74
CA LEU A 358 5.88 -26.53 -2.57
C LEU A 358 5.50 -27.99 -2.89
N LEU A 359 6.32 -28.96 -2.54
CA LEU A 359 5.99 -30.36 -2.76
C LEU A 359 5.10 -30.89 -1.62
N ASN A 360 4.15 -31.73 -2.01
CA ASN A 360 3.28 -32.39 -1.03
C ASN A 360 4.12 -33.24 -0.08
N THR A 361 3.89 -33.09 1.21
CA THR A 361 4.64 -33.75 2.29
C THR A 361 4.69 -35.28 2.11
N ASP A 362 3.60 -35.91 1.62
CA ASP A 362 3.52 -37.36 1.44
C ASP A 362 4.37 -37.88 0.27
N LYS A 363 4.73 -37.00 -0.66
CA LYS A 363 5.51 -37.34 -1.87
C LYS A 363 6.91 -36.74 -1.88
N ARG A 364 7.18 -35.82 -0.96
CA ARG A 364 8.45 -35.13 -0.85
C ARG A 364 9.50 -36.04 -0.20
N ILE A 365 10.65 -36.13 -0.84
CA ILE A 365 11.82 -36.79 -0.28
C ILE A 365 12.77 -35.69 0.20
N ASP A 366 12.97 -35.67 1.52
CA ASP A 366 13.86 -34.72 2.16
C ASP A 366 15.29 -35.31 2.19
N ASN A 367 16.29 -34.45 2.01
CA ASN A 367 17.70 -34.87 1.89
C ASN A 367 18.57 -34.12 2.90
N ASP A 368 19.58 -34.78 3.43
CA ASP A 368 20.66 -34.13 4.14
C ASP A 368 21.63 -33.51 3.13
N PHE A 369 22.10 -32.29 3.45
CA PHE A 369 22.99 -31.57 2.54
C PHE A 369 24.04 -30.78 3.31
N ILE A 370 25.30 -30.96 2.93
CA ILE A 370 26.44 -30.19 3.48
C ILE A 370 27.28 -29.70 2.31
N ILE A 371 27.59 -28.42 2.29
CA ILE A 371 28.58 -27.82 1.37
C ILE A 371 29.49 -26.91 2.15
N ASN A 372 30.79 -27.10 1.99
CA ASN A 372 31.81 -26.24 2.62
C ASN A 372 32.30 -25.18 1.64
N LYS A 373 33.00 -24.20 2.18
CA LYS A 373 33.66 -23.17 1.38
C LYS A 373 34.71 -23.81 0.46
N GLU A 374 34.74 -23.37 -0.81
CA GLU A 374 35.69 -23.87 -1.81
C GLU A 374 35.45 -25.33 -2.24
N GLU A 375 34.29 -25.90 -1.93
CA GLU A 375 33.88 -27.20 -2.43
C GLU A 375 32.91 -27.07 -3.62
N PHE A 376 32.87 -28.12 -4.45
CA PHE A 376 31.87 -28.27 -5.50
C PHE A 376 31.22 -29.65 -5.42
N PHE A 377 29.98 -29.73 -5.84
CA PHE A 377 29.21 -30.96 -5.89
C PHE A 377 28.86 -31.33 -7.32
N ILE A 378 29.03 -32.62 -7.66
CA ILE A 378 28.52 -33.16 -8.91
C ILE A 378 27.32 -34.05 -8.56
N VAL A 379 26.12 -33.62 -8.98
CA VAL A 379 24.89 -34.38 -8.79
C VAL A 379 24.62 -35.22 -10.04
N THR A 380 24.79 -36.52 -9.93
CA THR A 380 24.58 -37.48 -11.03
C THR A 380 23.37 -38.38 -10.77
N GLY A 381 22.82 -38.97 -11.79
CA GLY A 381 21.69 -39.90 -11.67
C GLY A 381 20.89 -40.01 -12.96
N ALA A 382 19.99 -40.98 -13.06
CA ALA A 382 19.10 -41.16 -14.19
C ALA A 382 18.20 -39.96 -14.45
N ASN A 383 17.65 -39.86 -15.67
CA ASN A 383 16.61 -38.86 -15.95
C ASN A 383 15.41 -39.12 -15.06
N MET A 384 14.74 -38.04 -14.59
CA MET A 384 13.64 -38.07 -13.62
C MET A 384 14.01 -38.54 -12.19
N ALA A 385 15.28 -38.72 -11.86
CA ALA A 385 15.74 -39.08 -10.52
C ALA A 385 15.67 -37.92 -9.48
N GLY A 386 15.13 -36.76 -9.85
CA GLY A 386 14.97 -35.62 -8.94
C GLY A 386 16.17 -34.66 -8.87
N LYS A 387 17.19 -34.78 -9.73
CA LYS A 387 18.39 -33.91 -9.75
C LYS A 387 18.04 -32.43 -9.79
N SER A 388 17.23 -32.01 -10.75
CA SER A 388 16.81 -30.61 -10.89
C SER A 388 15.93 -30.13 -9.71
N THR A 389 15.11 -31.03 -9.16
CA THR A 389 14.30 -30.73 -7.97
C THR A 389 15.20 -30.49 -6.76
N PHE A 390 16.25 -31.29 -6.58
CA PHE A 390 17.23 -31.11 -5.52
C PHE A 390 17.97 -29.78 -5.64
N LEU A 391 18.48 -29.45 -6.85
CA LEU A 391 19.17 -28.16 -7.09
C LEU A 391 18.23 -26.96 -6.83
N ARG A 392 16.98 -27.03 -7.29
CA ARG A 392 15.97 -26.01 -6.99
C ARG A 392 15.66 -25.90 -5.51
N THR A 393 15.63 -27.03 -4.79
CA THR A 393 15.38 -27.02 -3.34
C THR A 393 16.49 -26.30 -2.61
N VAL A 394 17.75 -26.60 -2.90
CA VAL A 394 18.92 -25.91 -2.29
C VAL A 394 18.90 -24.43 -2.66
N SER A 395 18.72 -24.10 -3.95
CA SER A 395 18.68 -22.71 -4.43
C SER A 395 17.54 -21.91 -3.78
N LEU A 396 16.34 -22.46 -3.72
CA LEU A 396 15.20 -21.82 -3.06
C LEU A 396 15.42 -21.63 -1.56
N SER A 397 16.06 -22.59 -0.89
CA SER A 397 16.39 -22.46 0.54
C SER A 397 17.36 -21.30 0.80
N ILE A 398 18.30 -21.03 -0.10
CA ILE A 398 19.19 -19.86 -0.05
C ILE A 398 18.40 -18.56 -0.18
N VAL A 399 17.49 -18.47 -1.16
CA VAL A 399 16.63 -17.29 -1.34
C VAL A 399 15.76 -17.06 -0.09
N MET A 400 15.14 -18.12 0.43
CA MET A 400 14.34 -18.05 1.66
C MET A 400 15.17 -17.57 2.85
N ALA A 401 16.37 -18.12 3.05
CA ALA A 401 17.30 -17.71 4.10
C ALA A 401 17.69 -16.23 3.98
N ASN A 402 18.07 -15.76 2.80
CA ASN A 402 18.44 -14.37 2.53
C ASN A 402 17.27 -13.39 2.74
N CYS A 403 16.04 -13.83 2.49
CA CYS A 403 14.82 -13.07 2.78
C CYS A 403 14.45 -13.06 4.27
N GLY A 404 15.09 -13.86 5.10
CA GLY A 404 14.76 -14.06 6.51
C GLY A 404 13.57 -14.99 6.73
N LEU A 405 13.19 -15.81 5.75
CA LEU A 405 12.16 -16.82 5.88
C LEU A 405 12.68 -18.09 6.57
N PRO A 406 11.80 -18.84 7.24
CA PRO A 406 12.12 -20.20 7.64
C PRO A 406 12.21 -21.10 6.42
N VAL A 407 13.06 -22.13 6.48
CA VAL A 407 13.27 -23.14 5.44
C VAL A 407 12.63 -24.47 5.82
N CYS A 408 12.29 -25.26 4.81
CA CYS A 408 11.72 -26.59 4.98
C CYS A 408 12.83 -27.59 5.30
N ALA A 409 13.25 -27.64 6.57
CA ALA A 409 14.29 -28.53 7.07
C ALA A 409 14.08 -28.81 8.56
N GLU A 410 14.70 -29.86 9.09
CA GLU A 410 14.76 -30.13 10.53
C GLU A 410 15.80 -29.22 11.21
N THR A 411 16.99 -29.11 10.61
CA THR A 411 18.03 -28.14 11.02
C THR A 411 18.61 -27.45 9.78
N TYR A 412 19.00 -26.18 9.92
CA TYR A 412 19.62 -25.44 8.83
C TYR A 412 20.61 -24.41 9.38
N THR A 413 21.90 -24.67 9.20
CA THR A 413 22.97 -23.71 9.50
C THR A 413 23.44 -23.06 8.21
N TYR A 414 23.65 -21.75 8.21
CA TYR A 414 23.86 -20.98 7.00
C TYR A 414 24.90 -19.88 7.16
N ALA A 415 25.91 -19.91 6.30
CA ALA A 415 26.78 -18.77 6.07
C ALA A 415 26.28 -18.00 4.82
N PRO A 416 25.87 -16.73 4.95
CA PRO A 416 25.18 -16.02 3.88
C PRO A 416 25.98 -15.90 2.59
N ILE A 417 25.38 -16.33 1.48
CA ILE A 417 25.96 -16.28 0.14
C ILE A 417 24.98 -15.67 -0.86
N LYS A 418 25.49 -15.15 -1.98
CA LYS A 418 24.70 -14.77 -3.14
C LYS A 418 24.48 -16.00 -4.03
N LEU A 419 23.27 -16.12 -4.57
CA LEU A 419 22.89 -17.21 -5.47
C LEU A 419 23.06 -16.78 -6.93
N ILE A 420 23.66 -17.63 -7.73
CA ILE A 420 23.68 -17.54 -9.19
C ILE A 420 23.39 -18.96 -9.70
N THR A 421 22.54 -19.10 -10.69
CA THR A 421 22.19 -20.40 -11.30
C THR A 421 22.20 -20.32 -12.81
N SER A 422 22.49 -21.45 -13.46
CA SER A 422 22.32 -21.68 -14.87
C SER A 422 21.77 -23.10 -15.06
N MET A 423 20.45 -23.21 -15.19
CA MET A 423 19.76 -24.51 -15.29
C MET A 423 18.88 -24.62 -16.54
N ARG A 424 18.55 -23.50 -17.17
CA ARG A 424 17.70 -23.46 -18.37
C ARG A 424 18.53 -22.99 -19.55
N THR A 425 18.57 -23.81 -20.60
CA THR A 425 19.07 -23.42 -21.90
C THR A 425 18.05 -22.53 -22.60
N SER A 426 18.38 -21.28 -22.86
CA SER A 426 17.69 -20.49 -23.88
C SER A 426 18.48 -20.63 -25.19
N ASP A 427 18.15 -21.62 -26.01
CA ASP A 427 18.65 -21.66 -27.39
C ASP A 427 18.11 -20.41 -28.11
N SER A 428 18.96 -19.43 -28.34
CA SER A 428 18.69 -18.33 -29.25
C SER A 428 19.09 -18.77 -30.64
N LEU A 429 18.14 -19.24 -31.44
CA LEU A 429 18.33 -19.50 -32.85
C LEU A 429 18.72 -18.25 -33.68
N THR A 430 18.76 -17.08 -33.03
CA THR A 430 19.03 -15.77 -33.67
C THR A 430 20.47 -15.29 -33.47
N GLU A 431 21.27 -15.89 -32.59
CA GLU A 431 22.62 -15.38 -32.26
C GLU A 431 23.78 -16.33 -32.62
N ASP A 432 23.54 -17.43 -33.33
CA ASP A 432 24.56 -18.41 -33.77
C ASP A 432 25.60 -18.82 -32.69
N GLU A 433 25.30 -18.61 -31.40
CA GLU A 433 26.18 -18.98 -30.30
C GLU A 433 25.80 -20.34 -29.72
N SER A 434 26.81 -21.22 -29.58
CA SER A 434 26.59 -22.47 -28.87
C SER A 434 26.38 -22.25 -27.40
N TYR A 435 25.54 -23.07 -26.79
CA TYR A 435 25.21 -23.06 -25.36
C TYR A 435 26.43 -22.90 -24.43
N PHE A 436 27.55 -23.56 -24.74
CA PHE A 436 28.78 -23.48 -23.96
C PHE A 436 29.57 -22.17 -24.14
N TYR A 437 29.23 -21.34 -25.11
CA TYR A 437 29.91 -20.08 -25.37
C TYR A 437 29.18 -18.89 -24.73
N SER A 438 27.87 -19.02 -24.56
CA SER A 438 27.02 -17.97 -23.92
C SER A 438 27.03 -18.04 -22.39
N GLU A 439 27.52 -19.12 -21.76
CA GLU A 439 27.78 -19.24 -20.32
C GLU A 439 29.20 -18.76 -19.97
#